data_106d58e787414aa913250a5f5fe24237
#
_entry.id   106d58e787414aa913250a5f5fe24237
#
_cell.length_a   1.000
_cell.length_b   1.000
_cell.length_c   1.000
_cell.angle_alpha   90.00
_cell.angle_beta   90.00
_cell.angle_gamma   90.00
#
_symmetry.space_group_name_H-M   'P 1'
#
loop_
_entity.id
_entity.type
_entity.pdbx_description
1 polymer ?
#
loop_
_entity_poly.entity_id
_entity_poly.type
_entity_poly.pdbx_seq_one_letter_code
_entity_poly.pdbx_strand_id
1 'polypeptide(L)'
;MRIRQTIKTSIRFGLGIVMIAVATIGCQHNTTTGTNASGYYTYTDDYNRTVKVPNNPKRIVSISPAITEVIYALGADDKLVGRTDFCNYPPQVDSVESIGGINNFSTEKLLALKPDLVLIGSMVNENTVNLMTNAGITLVTVREKDNFEALFDNIEKIGLLCGHHNEALHLNDSLRRKVQEVTSHIDTNVNNMSTVYYVVGYGKGGNFTAGGNTFINDIFKLCGLRNIAEDITGWNYSVEALLEADPDFIIIRKEDMANFINTKPYTYLSAVKQGRVVPIESAYIDLQAPRNVDGLVYIYNSITDN
;
A
#
# COMPACT_ATOMS: atom_id res chain seq x y z
N MET A 1 -60.52 52.31 -46.58
CA MET A 1 -60.18 52.83 -45.25
C MET A 1 -60.25 51.68 -44.25
N ARG A 2 -59.14 51.06 -43.87
CA ARG A 2 -59.11 49.76 -43.10
C ARG A 2 -58.76 50.08 -41.68
N ILE A 3 -59.58 49.71 -40.76
CA ILE A 3 -59.41 49.80 -39.33
C ILE A 3 -58.56 48.56 -38.88
N ARG A 4 -57.44 48.77 -38.27
CA ARG A 4 -56.67 47.71 -37.65
C ARG A 4 -57.02 47.57 -36.17
N GLN A 5 -57.57 46.42 -35.83
CA GLN A 5 -57.79 46.01 -34.44
C GLN A 5 -56.41 45.49 -33.82
N THR A 6 -56.08 46.03 -32.71
CA THR A 6 -54.91 45.61 -31.92
C THR A 6 -55.29 44.59 -30.86
N ILE A 7 -54.89 43.36 -31.00
CA ILE A 7 -55.07 42.29 -30.01
C ILE A 7 -53.93 42.40 -28.97
N LYS A 8 -54.28 42.65 -27.71
CA LYS A 8 -53.41 42.57 -26.56
C LYS A 8 -53.33 41.11 -26.07
N THR A 9 -52.22 40.46 -26.27
CA THR A 9 -51.95 39.13 -25.72
C THR A 9 -51.17 39.28 -24.41
N SER A 10 -51.77 38.90 -23.31
CA SER A 10 -51.15 38.87 -21.99
C SER A 10 -50.32 37.58 -21.86
N ILE A 11 -49.01 37.70 -21.82
CA ILE A 11 -48.13 36.57 -21.53
C ILE A 11 -47.98 36.47 -20.01
N ARG A 12 -48.52 35.39 -19.43
CA ARG A 12 -48.25 34.95 -18.05
C ARG A 12 -46.93 34.18 -18.03
N PHE A 13 -45.94 34.76 -17.41
CA PHE A 13 -44.68 34.05 -17.07
C PHE A 13 -44.94 33.08 -15.91
N GLY A 14 -45.00 31.80 -16.21
CA GLY A 14 -44.94 30.76 -15.21
C GLY A 14 -43.48 30.46 -14.87
N LEU A 15 -43.06 30.75 -13.63
CA LEU A 15 -41.75 30.41 -13.09
C LEU A 15 -41.73 28.89 -12.83
N GLY A 16 -41.23 28.13 -13.78
CA GLY A 16 -40.94 26.71 -13.57
C GLY A 16 -39.58 26.56 -12.83
N ILE A 17 -39.65 26.21 -11.55
CA ILE A 17 -38.43 25.81 -10.79
C ILE A 17 -38.03 24.42 -11.29
N VAL A 18 -37.01 24.35 -12.13
CA VAL A 18 -36.33 23.08 -12.48
C VAL A 18 -35.44 22.71 -11.32
N MET A 19 -35.90 21.77 -10.47
CA MET A 19 -35.02 21.08 -9.51
C MET A 19 -34.10 20.16 -10.30
N ILE A 20 -32.86 20.57 -10.48
CA ILE A 20 -31.79 19.69 -10.94
C ILE A 20 -31.40 18.82 -9.75
N ALA A 21 -31.86 17.57 -9.71
CA ALA A 21 -31.35 16.56 -8.80
C ALA A 21 -29.95 16.17 -9.29
N VAL A 22 -28.92 16.71 -8.62
CA VAL A 22 -27.55 16.24 -8.77
C VAL A 22 -27.47 14.87 -8.10
N ALA A 23 -27.56 13.82 -8.91
CA ALA A 23 -27.25 12.46 -8.46
C ALA A 23 -25.73 12.37 -8.26
N THR A 24 -25.28 12.55 -7.03
CA THR A 24 -23.92 12.17 -6.62
C THR A 24 -23.85 10.65 -6.68
N ILE A 25 -23.23 10.14 -7.74
CA ILE A 25 -22.81 8.74 -7.80
C ILE A 25 -21.61 8.64 -6.85
N GLY A 26 -21.88 8.47 -5.56
CA GLY A 26 -20.92 7.99 -4.61
C GLY A 26 -20.64 6.52 -4.94
N CYS A 27 -19.42 6.17 -5.26
CA CYS A 27 -18.96 4.79 -5.21
C CYS A 27 -19.14 4.29 -3.77
N GLN A 28 -20.30 3.70 -3.49
CA GLN A 28 -20.50 2.95 -2.26
C GLN A 28 -19.67 1.66 -2.40
N HIS A 29 -18.56 1.60 -1.67
CA HIS A 29 -17.97 0.33 -1.29
C HIS A 29 -19.03 -0.39 -0.43
N ASN A 30 -19.76 -1.32 -1.04
CA ASN A 30 -20.72 -2.17 -0.34
C ASN A 30 -19.96 -3.19 0.53
N THR A 31 -19.46 -2.75 1.68
CA THR A 31 -19.22 -3.65 2.79
C THR A 31 -20.58 -3.91 3.48
N THR A 32 -21.28 -4.94 3.03
CA THR A 32 -22.52 -5.37 3.69
C THR A 32 -22.14 -6.04 5.02
N THR A 33 -22.00 -5.26 6.08
CA THR A 33 -21.92 -5.76 7.46
C THR A 33 -23.31 -6.10 7.96
N GLY A 34 -23.83 -7.24 7.54
CA GLY A 34 -24.98 -7.87 8.19
C GLY A 34 -24.48 -8.54 9.49
N THR A 35 -24.56 -7.85 10.64
CA THR A 35 -24.34 -8.47 11.95
C THR A 35 -25.44 -9.47 12.24
N ASN A 36 -25.21 -10.73 11.89
CA ASN A 36 -26.07 -11.83 12.30
C ASN A 36 -25.80 -12.18 13.77
N ALA A 37 -26.84 -12.52 14.54
CA ALA A 37 -26.78 -13.02 15.92
C ALA A 37 -25.90 -14.28 16.10
N SER A 38 -25.27 -14.79 15.03
CA SER A 38 -24.46 -16.00 14.97
C SER A 38 -22.99 -15.84 15.35
N GLY A 39 -22.53 -14.64 15.72
CA GLY A 39 -21.11 -14.37 16.05
C GLY A 39 -20.17 -14.31 14.84
N TYR A 40 -20.71 -14.33 13.62
CA TYR A 40 -19.99 -14.28 12.34
C TYR A 40 -20.63 -13.26 11.40
N TYR A 41 -19.85 -12.71 10.49
CA TYR A 41 -20.31 -11.93 9.34
C TYR A 41 -19.73 -12.48 8.03
N THR A 42 -20.30 -12.06 6.93
CA THR A 42 -19.82 -12.42 5.58
C THR A 42 -18.91 -11.33 5.06
N TYR A 43 -17.72 -11.71 4.62
CA TYR A 43 -16.71 -10.83 4.05
C TYR A 43 -16.33 -11.27 2.64
N THR A 44 -16.21 -10.35 1.69
CA THR A 44 -15.68 -10.64 0.36
C THR A 44 -14.22 -10.20 0.33
N ASP A 45 -13.30 -11.15 0.14
CA ASP A 45 -11.88 -10.91 0.14
C ASP A 45 -11.33 -10.42 -1.21
N ASP A 46 -10.05 -10.08 -1.27
CA ASP A 46 -9.41 -9.54 -2.46
C ASP A 46 -9.21 -10.57 -3.60
N TYR A 47 -9.59 -11.84 -3.40
CA TYR A 47 -9.80 -12.86 -4.46
C TYR A 47 -11.27 -13.03 -4.85
N ASN A 48 -12.15 -12.12 -4.43
CA ASN A 48 -13.61 -12.19 -4.64
C ASN A 48 -14.25 -13.44 -4.03
N ARG A 49 -13.66 -14.04 -3.00
CA ARG A 49 -14.23 -15.17 -2.27
C ARG A 49 -15.09 -14.64 -1.13
N THR A 50 -16.26 -15.25 -0.96
CA THR A 50 -17.13 -14.99 0.17
C THR A 50 -16.72 -15.86 1.35
N VAL A 51 -16.22 -15.24 2.42
CA VAL A 51 -15.70 -15.91 3.61
C VAL A 51 -16.57 -15.57 4.82
N LYS A 52 -16.88 -16.57 5.64
CA LYS A 52 -17.56 -16.39 6.92
C LYS A 52 -16.52 -16.12 8.01
N VAL A 53 -16.45 -14.86 8.46
CA VAL A 53 -15.42 -14.37 9.40
C VAL A 53 -16.04 -14.20 10.79
N PRO A 54 -15.34 -14.57 11.90
CA PRO A 54 -15.78 -14.27 13.26
C PRO A 54 -15.91 -12.76 13.50
N ASN A 55 -16.96 -12.29 14.19
CA ASN A 55 -17.10 -10.87 14.52
C ASN A 55 -15.94 -10.33 15.38
N ASN A 56 -15.31 -11.19 16.16
CA ASN A 56 -14.17 -10.85 17.02
C ASN A 56 -13.24 -12.06 17.13
N PRO A 57 -12.36 -12.26 16.15
CA PRO A 57 -11.41 -13.35 16.18
C PRO A 57 -10.50 -13.24 17.42
N LYS A 58 -10.11 -14.38 17.97
CA LYS A 58 -9.26 -14.48 19.17
C LYS A 58 -7.90 -15.09 18.87
N ARG A 59 -7.79 -15.81 17.77
CA ARG A 59 -6.59 -16.55 17.39
C ARG A 59 -6.29 -16.33 15.91
N ILE A 60 -5.49 -15.31 15.66
CA ILE A 60 -5.13 -14.89 14.29
C ILE A 60 -3.76 -15.47 13.94
N VAL A 61 -3.63 -16.02 12.73
CA VAL A 61 -2.34 -16.30 12.11
C VAL A 61 -2.14 -15.36 10.93
N SER A 62 -0.98 -14.72 10.86
CA SER A 62 -0.60 -13.84 9.75
C SER A 62 0.46 -14.50 8.86
N ILE A 63 0.18 -14.62 7.56
CA ILE A 63 1.11 -15.14 6.55
C ILE A 63 1.57 -13.98 5.64
N SER A 64 1.82 -12.80 6.23
CA SER A 64 2.37 -11.64 5.54
C SER A 64 3.06 -10.71 6.55
N PRO A 65 4.31 -10.27 6.29
CA PRO A 65 4.97 -9.26 7.10
C PRO A 65 4.18 -7.96 7.20
N ALA A 66 3.63 -7.47 6.07
CA ALA A 66 2.84 -6.23 6.04
C ALA A 66 1.60 -6.31 6.93
N ILE A 67 0.85 -7.42 6.85
CA ILE A 67 -0.34 -7.67 7.70
C ILE A 67 0.07 -7.74 9.18
N THR A 68 1.15 -8.43 9.49
CA THR A 68 1.67 -8.54 10.86
C THR A 68 1.98 -7.15 11.44
N GLU A 69 2.62 -6.28 10.67
CA GLU A 69 2.91 -4.91 11.12
C GLU A 69 1.64 -4.10 11.40
N VAL A 70 0.63 -4.25 10.55
CA VAL A 70 -0.67 -3.58 10.78
C VAL A 70 -1.33 -4.12 12.04
N ILE A 71 -1.34 -5.43 12.28
CA ILE A 71 -1.91 -6.03 13.51
C ILE A 71 -1.27 -5.40 14.76
N TYR A 72 0.05 -5.26 14.80
CA TYR A 72 0.77 -4.61 15.89
C TYR A 72 0.45 -3.11 15.98
N ALA A 73 0.41 -2.42 14.87
CA ALA A 73 0.11 -0.98 14.84
C ALA A 73 -1.32 -0.65 15.33
N LEU A 74 -2.24 -1.62 15.24
CA LEU A 74 -3.61 -1.53 15.74
C LEU A 74 -3.76 -1.96 17.21
N GLY A 75 -2.70 -2.47 17.86
CA GLY A 75 -2.78 -3.04 19.21
C GLY A 75 -3.62 -4.32 19.26
N ALA A 76 -3.62 -5.12 18.18
CA ALA A 76 -4.33 -6.41 18.09
C ALA A 76 -3.38 -7.61 18.22
N ASP A 77 -2.16 -7.38 18.70
CA ASP A 77 -1.08 -8.36 18.81
C ASP A 77 -1.37 -9.44 19.85
N ASP A 78 -2.21 -9.18 20.86
CA ASP A 78 -2.69 -10.17 21.81
C ASP A 78 -3.48 -11.32 21.15
N LYS A 79 -3.99 -11.11 19.95
CA LYS A 79 -4.72 -12.09 19.14
C LYS A 79 -3.81 -12.88 18.18
N LEU A 80 -2.58 -12.40 17.93
CA LEU A 80 -1.66 -13.01 17.00
C LEU A 80 -0.99 -14.23 17.61
N VAL A 81 -1.37 -15.42 17.16
CA VAL A 81 -0.87 -16.70 17.68
C VAL A 81 0.13 -17.39 16.77
N GLY A 82 0.30 -16.91 15.54
CA GLY A 82 1.26 -17.46 14.58
C GLY A 82 1.64 -16.47 13.48
N ARG A 83 2.88 -16.59 13.02
CA ARG A 83 3.48 -15.74 11.97
C ARG A 83 4.38 -16.56 11.05
N THR A 84 4.85 -15.94 9.96
CA THR A 84 5.93 -16.51 9.15
C THR A 84 7.32 -16.06 9.64
N ASP A 85 8.38 -16.75 9.19
CA ASP A 85 9.78 -16.38 9.48
C ASP A 85 10.14 -14.96 9.00
N PHE A 86 9.41 -14.44 8.01
CA PHE A 86 9.63 -13.11 7.43
C PHE A 86 8.95 -11.98 8.21
N CYS A 87 8.07 -12.30 9.17
CA CYS A 87 7.45 -11.33 10.05
C CYS A 87 8.43 -11.02 11.20
N ASN A 88 9.24 -9.97 11.04
CA ASN A 88 10.33 -9.60 11.94
C ASN A 88 10.15 -8.23 12.60
N TYR A 89 9.00 -7.60 12.43
CA TYR A 89 8.69 -6.30 13.00
C TYR A 89 7.27 -6.24 13.56
N PRO A 90 7.05 -5.54 14.70
CA PRO A 90 8.11 -5.00 15.59
C PRO A 90 8.89 -6.12 16.30
N PRO A 91 9.99 -5.84 17.02
CA PRO A 91 10.80 -6.89 17.66
C PRO A 91 10.02 -7.83 18.59
N GLN A 92 8.91 -7.37 19.16
CA GLN A 92 8.03 -8.18 20.01
C GLN A 92 7.42 -9.39 19.28
N VAL A 93 7.34 -9.33 17.94
CA VAL A 93 6.83 -10.42 17.10
C VAL A 93 7.62 -11.71 17.23
N ASP A 94 8.89 -11.63 17.66
CA ASP A 94 9.75 -12.80 17.87
C ASP A 94 9.22 -13.75 18.96
N SER A 95 8.37 -13.26 19.85
CA SER A 95 7.68 -14.09 20.85
C SER A 95 6.51 -14.90 20.27
N VAL A 96 6.05 -14.59 19.05
CA VAL A 96 4.94 -15.29 18.40
C VAL A 96 5.49 -16.52 17.65
N GLU A 97 4.81 -17.66 17.77
CA GLU A 97 5.22 -18.92 17.13
C GLU A 97 5.34 -18.76 15.60
N SER A 98 6.49 -19.18 15.05
CA SER A 98 6.69 -19.22 13.60
C SER A 98 6.17 -20.54 13.03
N ILE A 99 5.36 -20.41 11.97
CA ILE A 99 4.89 -21.55 11.17
C ILE A 99 5.81 -21.87 9.98
N GLY A 100 6.89 -21.11 9.76
CA GLY A 100 7.82 -21.27 8.63
C GLY A 100 7.71 -20.16 7.59
N GLY A 101 8.12 -20.42 6.35
CA GLY A 101 8.12 -19.44 5.27
C GLY A 101 6.73 -19.16 4.69
N ILE A 102 6.63 -18.16 3.78
CA ILE A 102 5.34 -17.72 3.21
C ILE A 102 4.67 -18.78 2.34
N ASN A 103 5.45 -19.49 1.51
CA ASN A 103 4.92 -20.51 0.59
C ASN A 103 5.29 -21.96 0.98
N ASN A 104 6.07 -22.11 2.04
CA ASN A 104 6.53 -23.41 2.56
C ASN A 104 6.36 -23.52 4.09
N PHE A 105 5.29 -22.89 4.62
CA PHE A 105 4.96 -23.01 6.04
C PHE A 105 4.46 -24.43 6.39
N SER A 106 4.57 -24.79 7.66
CA SER A 106 4.05 -26.06 8.19
C SER A 106 2.55 -25.97 8.43
N THR A 107 1.79 -26.71 7.62
CA THR A 107 0.33 -26.85 7.83
C THR A 107 0.02 -27.49 9.18
N GLU A 108 0.88 -28.41 9.66
CA GLU A 108 0.73 -29.06 10.98
C GLU A 108 0.82 -28.02 12.10
N LYS A 109 1.86 -27.15 12.09
CA LYS A 109 1.99 -26.08 13.04
C LYS A 109 0.82 -25.10 12.98
N LEU A 110 0.40 -24.72 11.77
CA LEU A 110 -0.76 -23.87 11.56
C LEU A 110 -2.02 -24.44 12.24
N LEU A 111 -2.33 -25.72 12.00
CA LEU A 111 -3.49 -26.39 12.57
C LEU A 111 -3.37 -26.57 14.10
N ALA A 112 -2.15 -26.84 14.61
CA ALA A 112 -1.90 -26.94 16.06
C ALA A 112 -2.19 -25.63 16.81
N LEU A 113 -2.00 -24.48 16.15
CA LEU A 113 -2.33 -23.16 16.69
C LEU A 113 -3.84 -22.92 16.79
N LYS A 114 -4.68 -23.74 16.16
CA LYS A 114 -6.15 -23.64 16.15
C LYS A 114 -6.62 -22.21 15.86
N PRO A 115 -6.20 -21.59 14.73
CA PRO A 115 -6.62 -20.26 14.39
C PRO A 115 -8.12 -20.21 14.11
N ASP A 116 -8.78 -19.14 14.50
CA ASP A 116 -10.14 -18.82 14.06
C ASP A 116 -10.17 -17.90 12.85
N LEU A 117 -9.01 -17.28 12.52
CA LEU A 117 -8.79 -16.48 11.32
C LEU A 117 -7.33 -16.59 10.85
N VAL A 118 -7.13 -16.80 9.56
CA VAL A 118 -5.83 -16.71 8.89
C VAL A 118 -5.85 -15.57 7.90
N LEU A 119 -4.92 -14.62 8.00
CA LEU A 119 -4.75 -13.50 7.10
C LEU A 119 -3.55 -13.73 6.19
N ILE A 120 -3.73 -13.60 4.90
CA ILE A 120 -2.67 -13.79 3.89
C ILE A 120 -2.54 -12.58 2.97
N GLY A 121 -1.30 -12.29 2.54
CA GLY A 121 -0.98 -11.28 1.53
C GLY A 121 -0.91 -11.85 0.11
N SER A 122 -0.48 -11.02 -0.84
CA SER A 122 -0.36 -11.36 -2.27
C SER A 122 0.66 -12.45 -2.59
N MET A 123 1.63 -12.68 -1.72
CA MET A 123 2.74 -13.61 -1.98
C MET A 123 2.37 -15.08 -1.80
N VAL A 124 1.21 -15.38 -1.20
CA VAL A 124 0.73 -16.76 -1.03
C VAL A 124 0.09 -17.23 -2.33
N ASN A 125 0.55 -18.36 -2.86
CA ASN A 125 0.02 -18.87 -4.13
C ASN A 125 -1.42 -19.43 -3.98
N GLU A 126 -2.18 -19.36 -5.07
CA GLU A 126 -3.60 -19.73 -5.10
C GLU A 126 -3.84 -21.21 -4.73
N ASN A 127 -2.94 -22.11 -5.11
CA ASN A 127 -3.07 -23.53 -4.76
C ASN A 127 -3.04 -23.72 -3.24
N THR A 128 -2.15 -23.02 -2.54
CA THR A 128 -2.06 -23.04 -1.08
C THR A 128 -3.33 -22.50 -0.44
N VAL A 129 -3.87 -21.42 -0.99
CA VAL A 129 -5.16 -20.82 -0.55
C VAL A 129 -6.29 -21.83 -0.66
N ASN A 130 -6.40 -22.51 -1.82
CA ASN A 130 -7.44 -23.51 -2.07
C ASN A 130 -7.30 -24.71 -1.14
N LEU A 131 -6.07 -25.18 -0.91
CA LEU A 131 -5.83 -26.31 0.02
C LEU A 131 -6.27 -25.97 1.45
N MET A 132 -5.92 -24.78 1.95
CA MET A 132 -6.32 -24.34 3.29
C MET A 132 -7.85 -24.17 3.42
N THR A 133 -8.47 -23.56 2.40
CA THR A 133 -9.93 -23.38 2.37
C THR A 133 -10.66 -24.72 2.37
N ASN A 134 -10.20 -25.69 1.57
CA ASN A 134 -10.76 -27.04 1.54
C ASN A 134 -10.55 -27.82 2.84
N ALA A 135 -9.51 -27.48 3.62
CA ALA A 135 -9.29 -28.00 4.97
C ALA A 135 -10.17 -27.33 6.03
N GLY A 136 -11.08 -26.43 5.64
CA GLY A 136 -12.02 -25.76 6.55
C GLY A 136 -11.41 -24.61 7.35
N ILE A 137 -10.23 -24.11 6.98
CA ILE A 137 -9.60 -22.95 7.62
C ILE A 137 -10.30 -21.68 7.17
N THR A 138 -10.74 -20.85 8.12
CA THR A 138 -11.22 -19.49 7.83
C THR A 138 -10.04 -18.63 7.40
N LEU A 139 -9.95 -18.34 6.11
CA LEU A 139 -8.83 -17.64 5.50
C LEU A 139 -9.33 -16.46 4.69
N VAL A 140 -8.73 -15.28 4.92
CA VAL A 140 -9.02 -14.04 4.20
C VAL A 140 -7.74 -13.52 3.54
N THR A 141 -7.85 -13.15 2.27
CA THR A 141 -6.78 -12.52 1.52
C THR A 141 -6.92 -11.00 1.57
N VAL A 142 -5.85 -10.33 1.98
CA VAL A 142 -5.67 -8.89 1.92
C VAL A 142 -4.47 -8.62 1.02
N ARG A 143 -4.72 -8.13 -0.20
CA ARG A 143 -3.66 -7.95 -1.21
C ARG A 143 -3.06 -6.56 -1.16
N GLU A 144 -1.76 -6.53 -1.31
CA GLU A 144 -1.06 -5.31 -1.69
C GLU A 144 -1.47 -4.92 -3.12
N LYS A 145 -1.63 -3.62 -3.38
CA LYS A 145 -1.95 -3.06 -4.70
C LYS A 145 -0.83 -2.10 -5.13
N ASP A 146 -0.76 -1.86 -6.43
CA ASP A 146 0.28 -1.06 -7.06
C ASP A 146 0.08 0.46 -6.89
N ASN A 147 -0.48 0.91 -5.75
CA ASN A 147 -0.65 2.32 -5.42
C ASN A 147 -0.54 2.58 -3.91
N PHE A 148 -0.13 3.78 -3.56
CA PHE A 148 0.11 4.16 -2.16
C PHE A 148 -1.18 4.24 -1.33
N GLU A 149 -2.30 4.61 -1.94
CA GLU A 149 -3.60 4.73 -1.25
C GLU A 149 -4.08 3.38 -0.69
N ALA A 150 -3.71 2.28 -1.34
CA ALA A 150 -4.04 0.93 -0.90
C ALA A 150 -3.47 0.57 0.49
N LEU A 151 -2.44 1.27 0.96
CA LEU A 151 -1.97 1.13 2.34
C LEU A 151 -3.10 1.41 3.35
N PHE A 152 -3.81 2.51 3.16
CA PHE A 152 -4.89 2.94 4.06
C PHE A 152 -6.09 2.00 3.97
N ASP A 153 -6.44 1.57 2.75
CA ASP A 153 -7.48 0.57 2.54
C ASP A 153 -7.16 -0.74 3.28
N ASN A 154 -5.91 -1.20 3.21
CA ASN A 154 -5.48 -2.44 3.84
C ASN A 154 -5.45 -2.31 5.37
N ILE A 155 -5.02 -1.17 5.91
CA ILE A 155 -5.10 -0.90 7.37
C ILE A 155 -6.56 -1.00 7.83
N GLU A 156 -7.50 -0.38 7.12
CA GLU A 156 -8.92 -0.43 7.48
C GLU A 156 -9.50 -1.84 7.38
N LYS A 157 -9.21 -2.59 6.29
CA LYS A 157 -9.61 -3.98 6.12
C LYS A 157 -9.10 -4.87 7.27
N ILE A 158 -7.80 -4.76 7.58
CA ILE A 158 -7.18 -5.57 8.65
C ILE A 158 -7.79 -5.19 10.00
N GLY A 159 -8.03 -3.90 10.26
CA GLY A 159 -8.71 -3.44 11.46
C GLY A 159 -10.11 -4.03 11.61
N LEU A 160 -10.90 -4.03 10.54
CA LEU A 160 -12.21 -4.67 10.52
C LEU A 160 -12.12 -6.17 10.81
N LEU A 161 -11.19 -6.88 10.14
CA LEU A 161 -10.97 -8.32 10.28
C LEU A 161 -10.47 -8.71 11.68
N CYS A 162 -9.68 -7.85 12.33
CA CYS A 162 -9.18 -8.08 13.69
C CYS A 162 -10.14 -7.59 14.80
N GLY A 163 -11.23 -6.90 14.44
CA GLY A 163 -12.15 -6.29 15.41
C GLY A 163 -11.58 -5.01 16.04
N HIS A 164 -10.66 -4.31 15.35
CA HIS A 164 -10.01 -3.05 15.73
C HIS A 164 -10.25 -1.95 14.67
N HIS A 165 -11.49 -1.86 14.16
CA HIS A 165 -11.83 -0.94 13.08
C HIS A 165 -11.65 0.54 13.46
N ASN A 166 -12.02 0.93 14.68
CA ASN A 166 -11.86 2.31 15.14
C ASN A 166 -10.38 2.70 15.26
N GLU A 167 -9.54 1.80 15.76
CA GLU A 167 -8.10 1.98 15.84
C GLU A 167 -7.49 2.14 14.43
N ALA A 168 -8.00 1.40 13.44
CA ALA A 168 -7.58 1.53 12.05
C ALA A 168 -7.93 2.89 11.46
N LEU A 169 -9.13 3.42 11.72
CA LEU A 169 -9.51 4.76 11.29
C LEU A 169 -8.61 5.83 11.93
N HIS A 170 -8.34 5.74 13.23
CA HIS A 170 -7.44 6.67 13.93
C HIS A 170 -6.00 6.58 13.41
N LEU A 171 -5.50 5.38 13.14
CA LEU A 171 -4.18 5.18 12.56
C LEU A 171 -4.11 5.82 11.16
N ASN A 172 -5.10 5.56 10.30
CA ASN A 172 -5.20 6.15 8.97
C ASN A 172 -5.23 7.67 9.01
N ASP A 173 -6.02 8.28 9.90
CA ASP A 173 -6.07 9.74 10.08
C ASP A 173 -4.70 10.31 10.50
N SER A 174 -3.98 9.61 11.37
CA SER A 174 -2.64 10.02 11.80
C SER A 174 -1.63 9.93 10.67
N LEU A 175 -1.61 8.83 9.93
CA LEU A 175 -0.71 8.62 8.81
C LEU A 175 -0.98 9.59 7.66
N ARG A 176 -2.27 9.83 7.33
CA ARG A 176 -2.66 10.80 6.29
C ARG A 176 -2.22 12.22 6.62
N ARG A 177 -2.28 12.63 7.90
CA ARG A 177 -1.75 13.94 8.33
C ARG A 177 -0.26 14.07 8.07
N LYS A 178 0.54 13.04 8.39
CA LYS A 178 1.99 13.04 8.09
C LYS A 178 2.25 13.15 6.57
N VAL A 179 1.49 12.43 5.75
CA VAL A 179 1.60 12.52 4.29
C VAL A 179 1.24 13.93 3.81
N GLN A 180 0.15 14.50 4.32
CA GLN A 180 -0.29 15.86 3.98
C GLN A 180 0.75 16.92 4.39
N GLU A 181 1.39 16.77 5.54
CA GLU A 181 2.46 17.65 5.99
C GLU A 181 3.60 17.70 4.97
N VAL A 182 4.08 16.55 4.49
CA VAL A 182 5.10 16.49 3.44
C VAL A 182 4.58 17.08 2.13
N THR A 183 3.43 16.62 1.65
CA THR A 183 2.92 17.00 0.31
C THR A 183 2.52 18.46 0.20
N SER A 184 2.19 19.11 1.31
CA SER A 184 1.88 20.56 1.32
C SER A 184 3.05 21.48 0.91
N HIS A 185 4.27 20.97 0.93
CA HIS A 185 5.49 21.71 0.58
C HIS A 185 6.03 21.35 -0.81
N ILE A 186 5.37 20.41 -1.54
CA ILE A 186 5.86 19.92 -2.82
C ILE A 186 5.45 20.85 -3.97
N ASP A 187 6.43 21.23 -4.80
CA ASP A 187 6.16 21.82 -6.12
C ASP A 187 5.71 20.70 -7.07
N THR A 188 4.47 20.79 -7.54
CA THR A 188 3.88 19.79 -8.46
C THR A 188 4.27 20.00 -9.92
N ASN A 189 5.09 21.01 -10.24
CA ASN A 189 5.58 21.22 -11.59
C ASN A 189 6.66 20.18 -11.93
N VAL A 190 6.31 19.20 -12.74
CA VAL A 190 7.20 18.09 -13.13
C VAL A 190 8.53 18.53 -13.74
N ASN A 191 8.60 19.73 -14.34
CA ASN A 191 9.84 20.26 -14.90
C ASN A 191 10.83 20.73 -13.82
N ASN A 192 10.36 20.94 -12.59
CA ASN A 192 11.17 21.34 -11.45
C ASN A 192 11.50 20.19 -10.50
N MET A 193 10.94 19.00 -10.74
CA MET A 193 11.18 17.84 -9.91
C MET A 193 12.56 17.27 -10.15
N SER A 194 13.30 17.02 -9.07
CA SER A 194 14.54 16.22 -9.13
C SER A 194 14.23 14.78 -9.54
N THR A 195 15.17 14.17 -10.25
CA THR A 195 15.05 12.79 -10.71
C THR A 195 15.57 11.80 -9.68
N VAL A 196 14.95 10.63 -9.59
CA VAL A 196 15.34 9.58 -8.65
C VAL A 196 15.41 8.22 -9.31
N TYR A 197 16.34 7.40 -8.84
CA TYR A 197 16.44 5.97 -9.14
C TYR A 197 16.48 5.16 -7.84
N TYR A 198 15.64 4.12 -7.73
CA TYR A 198 15.67 3.19 -6.60
C TYR A 198 16.42 1.92 -6.97
N VAL A 199 17.44 1.58 -6.21
CA VAL A 199 18.24 0.37 -6.43
C VAL A 199 17.61 -0.80 -5.67
N VAL A 200 16.84 -1.64 -6.38
CA VAL A 200 16.31 -2.91 -5.86
C VAL A 200 17.33 -4.03 -6.03
N GLY A 201 18.08 -4.02 -7.12
CA GLY A 201 19.16 -4.94 -7.40
C GLY A 201 20.12 -4.36 -8.45
N TYR A 202 21.38 -4.84 -8.44
CA TYR A 202 22.41 -4.33 -9.33
C TYR A 202 23.52 -5.36 -9.59
N GLY A 203 24.36 -5.08 -10.57
CA GLY A 203 25.56 -5.87 -10.87
C GLY A 203 25.29 -7.05 -11.80
N LYS A 204 25.97 -8.19 -11.58
CA LYS A 204 25.95 -9.35 -12.49
C LYS A 204 24.59 -10.00 -12.67
N GLY A 205 23.70 -9.84 -11.69
CA GLY A 205 22.33 -10.36 -11.73
C GLY A 205 21.36 -9.50 -12.55
N GLY A 206 21.78 -8.34 -13.01
CA GLY A 206 20.95 -7.32 -13.68
C GLY A 206 20.69 -6.12 -12.78
N ASN A 207 20.07 -5.08 -13.36
CA ASN A 207 19.61 -3.92 -12.61
C ASN A 207 18.09 -3.99 -12.47
N PHE A 208 17.63 -3.76 -11.26
CA PHE A 208 16.21 -3.77 -10.91
C PHE A 208 15.86 -2.50 -10.16
N THR A 209 14.74 -1.91 -10.54
CA THR A 209 14.15 -0.71 -9.92
C THR A 209 12.64 -0.80 -9.94
N ALA A 210 11.97 0.08 -9.20
CA ALA A 210 10.53 0.20 -9.22
C ALA A 210 10.07 0.98 -10.46
N GLY A 211 9.30 0.36 -11.34
CA GLY A 211 8.68 1.02 -12.50
C GLY A 211 7.50 1.89 -12.11
N GLY A 212 6.91 2.58 -13.10
CA GLY A 212 5.82 3.54 -12.91
C GLY A 212 4.51 2.94 -12.38
N ASN A 213 4.34 1.63 -12.52
CA ASN A 213 3.17 0.88 -12.04
C ASN A 213 3.35 0.30 -10.63
N THR A 214 4.15 0.92 -9.77
CA THR A 214 4.42 0.44 -8.41
C THR A 214 4.01 1.49 -7.37
N PHE A 215 3.65 1.04 -6.16
CA PHE A 215 3.38 1.94 -5.04
C PHE A 215 4.62 2.76 -4.63
N ILE A 216 5.81 2.24 -4.91
CA ILE A 216 7.09 2.94 -4.67
C ILE A 216 7.19 4.20 -5.54
N ASN A 217 6.75 4.11 -6.80
CA ASN A 217 6.68 5.27 -7.68
C ASN A 217 5.73 6.36 -7.12
N ASP A 218 4.64 5.97 -6.49
CA ASP A 218 3.76 6.93 -5.82
C ASP A 218 4.44 7.58 -4.61
N ILE A 219 5.25 6.85 -3.83
CA ILE A 219 6.05 7.44 -2.74
C ILE A 219 6.97 8.54 -3.29
N PHE A 220 7.64 8.29 -4.41
CA PHE A 220 8.51 9.30 -5.03
C PHE A 220 7.74 10.54 -5.46
N LYS A 221 6.59 10.37 -6.12
CA LYS A 221 5.71 11.50 -6.49
C LYS A 221 5.26 12.30 -5.27
N LEU A 222 4.90 11.61 -4.18
CA LEU A 222 4.52 12.24 -2.92
C LEU A 222 5.69 12.97 -2.24
N CYS A 223 6.94 12.65 -2.58
CA CYS A 223 8.14 13.37 -2.16
C CYS A 223 8.57 14.48 -3.14
N GLY A 224 7.83 14.72 -4.24
CA GLY A 224 8.21 15.68 -5.27
C GLY A 224 9.37 15.22 -6.16
N LEU A 225 9.54 13.90 -6.30
CA LEU A 225 10.57 13.30 -7.13
C LEU A 225 9.98 12.68 -8.39
N ARG A 226 10.71 12.75 -9.50
CA ARG A 226 10.38 12.06 -10.74
C ARG A 226 11.23 10.79 -10.88
N ASN A 227 10.59 9.65 -10.90
CA ASN A 227 11.25 8.37 -11.12
C ASN A 227 11.74 8.25 -12.56
N ILE A 228 13.04 8.02 -12.80
CA ILE A 228 13.56 7.83 -14.17
C ILE A 228 13.03 6.55 -14.85
N ALA A 229 12.42 5.66 -14.08
CA ALA A 229 11.80 4.42 -14.55
C ALA A 229 10.26 4.51 -14.62
N GLU A 230 9.65 5.70 -14.56
CA GLU A 230 8.19 5.86 -14.54
C GLU A 230 7.48 5.35 -15.79
N ASP A 231 8.16 5.33 -16.95
CA ASP A 231 7.60 4.86 -18.23
C ASP A 231 7.68 3.33 -18.41
N ILE A 232 8.33 2.61 -17.50
CA ILE A 232 8.41 1.15 -17.57
C ILE A 232 7.42 0.48 -16.63
N THR A 233 6.99 -0.72 -17.04
CA THR A 233 6.18 -1.61 -16.22
C THR A 233 7.07 -2.71 -15.65
N GLY A 234 7.02 -2.91 -14.32
CA GLY A 234 7.81 -3.95 -13.64
C GLY A 234 9.12 -3.41 -13.08
N TRP A 235 10.17 -4.25 -13.11
CA TRP A 235 11.35 -4.04 -12.28
C TRP A 235 12.67 -3.95 -13.05
N ASN A 236 12.71 -4.32 -14.35
CA ASN A 236 13.95 -4.36 -15.11
C ASN A 236 14.32 -2.99 -15.67
N TYR A 237 15.58 -2.57 -15.46
CA TYR A 237 16.13 -1.33 -16.00
C TYR A 237 17.57 -1.54 -16.42
N SER A 238 17.96 -1.14 -17.63
CA SER A 238 19.34 -1.38 -18.11
C SER A 238 20.34 -0.45 -17.43
N VAL A 239 21.56 -0.91 -17.29
CA VAL A 239 22.65 -0.08 -16.73
C VAL A 239 22.99 1.09 -17.66
N GLU A 240 22.88 0.87 -18.99
CA GLU A 240 23.11 1.90 -19.99
C GLU A 240 22.09 3.03 -19.85
N ALA A 241 20.81 2.69 -19.74
CA ALA A 241 19.74 3.67 -19.52
C ALA A 241 19.92 4.44 -18.20
N LEU A 242 20.37 3.76 -17.12
CA LEU A 242 20.67 4.40 -15.86
C LEU A 242 21.81 5.42 -15.98
N LEU A 243 22.88 5.07 -16.69
CA LEU A 243 24.01 5.98 -16.92
C LEU A 243 23.64 7.15 -17.83
N GLU A 244 22.78 6.93 -18.83
CA GLU A 244 22.29 7.98 -19.72
C GLU A 244 21.35 8.94 -19.00
N ALA A 245 20.44 8.43 -18.16
CA ALA A 245 19.50 9.22 -17.41
C ALA A 245 20.17 10.03 -16.28
N ASP A 246 21.28 9.53 -15.72
CA ASP A 246 22.12 10.12 -14.64
C ASP A 246 21.27 10.85 -13.58
N PRO A 247 20.46 10.12 -12.76
CA PRO A 247 19.49 10.72 -11.88
C PRO A 247 20.12 11.62 -10.80
N ASP A 248 19.36 12.61 -10.34
CA ASP A 248 19.80 13.56 -9.30
C ASP A 248 20.01 12.87 -7.96
N PHE A 249 19.17 11.91 -7.61
CA PHE A 249 19.23 11.15 -6.37
C PHE A 249 19.18 9.64 -6.65
N ILE A 250 19.87 8.89 -5.80
CA ILE A 250 19.78 7.43 -5.75
C ILE A 250 19.27 7.04 -4.37
N ILE A 251 18.20 6.25 -4.32
CA ILE A 251 17.72 5.61 -3.09
C ILE A 251 18.15 4.15 -3.14
N ILE A 252 18.69 3.65 -2.06
CA ILE A 252 19.23 2.29 -2.00
C ILE A 252 19.08 1.70 -0.59
N ARG A 253 18.89 0.40 -0.49
CA ARG A 253 18.93 -0.28 0.80
C ARG A 253 20.25 -0.01 1.51
N LYS A 254 20.16 0.27 2.79
CA LYS A 254 21.31 0.68 3.62
C LYS A 254 22.46 -0.32 3.56
N GLU A 255 22.15 -1.62 3.58
CA GLU A 255 23.11 -2.71 3.51
C GLU A 255 23.86 -2.80 2.18
N ASP A 256 23.27 -2.31 1.09
CA ASP A 256 23.83 -2.38 -0.26
C ASP A 256 24.64 -1.14 -0.65
N MET A 257 24.43 -0.02 0.05
CA MET A 257 25.01 1.28 -0.32
C MET A 257 26.53 1.24 -0.47
N ALA A 258 27.23 0.69 0.52
CA ALA A 258 28.70 0.69 0.53
C ALA A 258 29.30 -0.06 -0.67
N ASN A 259 28.66 -1.14 -1.11
CA ASN A 259 29.09 -1.90 -2.28
C ASN A 259 28.73 -1.17 -3.58
N PHE A 260 27.52 -0.63 -3.68
CA PHE A 260 27.04 0.05 -4.87
C PHE A 260 27.91 1.24 -5.27
N ILE A 261 28.18 2.16 -4.32
CA ILE A 261 28.96 3.38 -4.59
C ILE A 261 30.42 3.11 -4.96
N ASN A 262 30.94 1.90 -4.71
CA ASN A 262 32.29 1.47 -5.06
C ASN A 262 32.36 0.52 -6.26
N THR A 263 31.20 0.17 -6.87
CA THR A 263 31.12 -0.77 -7.99
C THR A 263 30.99 -0.03 -9.32
N LYS A 264 31.85 -0.33 -10.29
CA LYS A 264 31.68 0.14 -11.67
C LYS A 264 30.53 -0.60 -12.35
N PRO A 265 29.72 0.10 -13.17
CA PRO A 265 29.91 1.46 -13.63
C PRO A 265 29.21 2.54 -12.76
N TYR A 266 28.56 2.18 -11.64
CA TYR A 266 27.75 3.10 -10.81
C TYR A 266 28.57 4.25 -10.23
N THR A 267 29.90 4.05 -10.03
CA THR A 267 30.83 5.12 -9.63
C THR A 267 30.86 6.31 -10.60
N TYR A 268 30.33 6.17 -11.82
CA TYR A 268 30.28 7.25 -12.80
C TYR A 268 29.07 8.16 -12.67
N LEU A 269 28.04 7.71 -11.95
CA LEU A 269 26.82 8.49 -11.71
C LEU A 269 27.13 9.78 -10.94
N SER A 270 26.50 10.88 -11.36
CA SER A 270 26.65 12.19 -10.72
C SER A 270 26.17 12.16 -9.26
N ALA A 271 25.06 11.47 -8.98
CA ALA A 271 24.57 11.29 -7.61
C ALA A 271 25.58 10.61 -6.69
N VAL A 272 26.32 9.60 -7.19
CA VAL A 272 27.36 8.92 -6.42
C VAL A 272 28.54 9.85 -6.15
N LYS A 273 29.02 10.58 -7.16
CA LYS A 273 30.14 11.51 -7.03
C LYS A 273 29.84 12.68 -6.08
N GLN A 274 28.59 13.09 -6.00
CA GLN A 274 28.15 14.25 -5.21
C GLN A 274 27.58 13.85 -3.83
N GLY A 275 27.61 12.54 -3.49
CA GLY A 275 27.10 12.06 -2.21
C GLY A 275 25.57 12.08 -2.08
N ARG A 276 24.81 12.22 -3.20
CA ARG A 276 23.35 12.22 -3.23
C ARG A 276 22.78 10.80 -3.35
N VAL A 277 23.29 9.91 -2.51
CA VAL A 277 22.85 8.52 -2.36
C VAL A 277 22.22 8.38 -0.99
N VAL A 278 20.90 8.14 -0.96
CA VAL A 278 20.09 8.07 0.25
C VAL A 278 19.94 6.61 0.68
N PRO A 279 20.58 6.18 1.78
CA PRO A 279 20.37 4.83 2.30
C PRO A 279 19.02 4.75 3.01
N ILE A 280 18.23 3.68 2.72
CA ILE A 280 16.91 3.46 3.34
C ILE A 280 16.83 2.05 3.93
N GLU A 281 16.13 1.90 5.05
CA GLU A 281 15.74 0.58 5.55
C GLU A 281 14.73 -0.05 4.58
N SER A 282 14.96 -1.29 4.16
CA SER A 282 14.11 -1.98 3.16
C SER A 282 12.62 -1.97 3.54
N ALA A 283 12.33 -2.11 4.82
CA ALA A 283 10.97 -2.11 5.33
C ALA A 283 10.23 -0.76 5.22
N TYR A 284 10.95 0.34 4.99
CA TYR A 284 10.35 1.65 4.76
C TYR A 284 9.81 1.82 3.34
N ILE A 285 10.20 0.94 2.40
CA ILE A 285 9.87 1.11 0.98
C ILE A 285 9.44 -0.19 0.29
N ASP A 286 9.89 -1.37 0.74
CA ASP A 286 9.66 -2.63 0.04
C ASP A 286 8.34 -3.33 0.44
N LEU A 287 7.78 -2.99 1.60
CA LEU A 287 6.55 -3.57 2.13
C LEU A 287 5.47 -2.50 2.18
N GLN A 288 4.24 -2.82 1.77
CA GLN A 288 3.11 -1.92 1.90
C GLN A 288 2.54 -2.00 3.33
N ALA A 289 3.18 -1.26 4.25
CA ALA A 289 2.92 -1.28 5.69
C ALA A 289 2.94 0.15 6.28
N PRO A 290 2.45 0.40 7.51
CA PRO A 290 2.39 1.74 8.10
C PRO A 290 3.71 2.51 8.06
N ARG A 291 4.86 1.82 8.13
CA ARG A 291 6.21 2.42 8.05
C ARG A 291 6.54 3.06 6.70
N ASN A 292 5.76 2.80 5.64
CA ASN A 292 5.96 3.52 4.37
C ASN A 292 5.76 5.04 4.51
N VAL A 293 4.90 5.46 5.44
CA VAL A 293 4.73 6.90 5.72
C VAL A 293 5.96 7.48 6.39
N ASP A 294 6.60 6.73 7.30
CA ASP A 294 7.88 7.16 7.89
C ASP A 294 9.00 7.14 6.85
N GLY A 295 8.98 6.17 5.92
CA GLY A 295 9.88 6.12 4.77
C GLY A 295 9.72 7.32 3.83
N LEU A 296 8.48 7.71 3.54
CA LEU A 296 8.16 8.89 2.76
C LEU A 296 8.73 10.16 3.41
N VAL A 297 8.49 10.36 4.70
CA VAL A 297 9.04 11.50 5.48
C VAL A 297 10.58 11.47 5.48
N TYR A 298 11.17 10.30 5.66
CA TYR A 298 12.62 10.13 5.64
C TYR A 298 13.23 10.50 4.28
N ILE A 299 12.64 10.02 3.17
CA ILE A 299 13.10 10.36 1.81
C ILE A 299 12.99 11.87 1.60
N TYR A 300 11.82 12.47 1.90
CA TYR A 300 11.61 13.91 1.74
C TYR A 300 12.65 14.74 2.47
N ASN A 301 12.89 14.48 3.75
CA ASN A 301 13.90 15.19 4.54
C ASN A 301 15.31 14.99 3.96
N SER A 302 15.65 13.76 3.54
CA SER A 302 16.97 13.46 2.99
C SER A 302 17.30 14.18 1.69
N ILE A 303 16.28 14.51 0.87
CA ILE A 303 16.48 15.24 -0.39
C ILE A 303 16.42 16.76 -0.21
N THR A 304 15.74 17.27 0.82
CA THR A 304 15.62 18.70 1.10
C THR A 304 16.78 19.24 1.92
N ASP A 305 17.46 18.40 2.71
CA ASP A 305 18.63 18.75 3.53
C ASP A 305 19.95 18.70 2.75
N ASN A 306 19.96 18.23 1.48
CA ASN A 306 21.10 18.14 0.57
C ASN A 306 21.02 19.20 -0.52
#